data_bd2117e19d8f8e70c40d68916f6e0072
#
_entry.id   bd2117e19d8f8e70c40d68916f6e0072
#
_cell.length_a   1.000
_cell.length_b   1.000
_cell.length_c   1.000
_cell.angle_alpha   90.00
_cell.angle_beta   90.00
_cell.angle_gamma   90.00
#
_symmetry.space_group_name_H-M   'P 1'
#
loop_
_entity.id
_entity.type
_entity.pdbx_description
1 polymer ?
#
loop_
_entity_poly.entity_id
_entity_poly.type
_entity_poly.pdbx_seq_one_letter_code
_entity_poly.pdbx_strand_id
1 'polypeptide(L)'
;MKLIELYGIKIKQLTEILKDETVKNFEIKESINCIDYFCISFELDFKKKIELNIALTEMKGNYQSRNLSIEEIERQFDNKFKELKEYLESKNKGELKELEDKISECESELKKMREQYDKINNYGEDLK
;
A
#
# COMPACT_ATOMS: atom_id res chain seq x y z
N MET A 1 -0.34 -8.08 -29.08
CA MET A 1 -0.24 -8.69 -27.72
C MET A 1 -1.56 -9.33 -27.33
N LYS A 2 -1.52 -10.54 -26.82
CA LYS A 2 -2.71 -11.20 -26.30
C LYS A 2 -3.00 -10.76 -24.89
N LEU A 3 -4.26 -10.81 -24.48
CA LEU A 3 -4.69 -10.39 -23.15
C LEU A 3 -3.96 -11.17 -22.04
N ILE A 4 -3.75 -12.47 -22.22
CA ILE A 4 -3.04 -13.32 -21.24
C ILE A 4 -1.57 -12.88 -21.07
N GLU A 5 -0.93 -12.41 -22.14
CA GLU A 5 0.43 -11.85 -22.08
C GLU A 5 0.46 -10.56 -21.30
N LEU A 6 -0.55 -9.70 -21.51
CA LEU A 6 -0.70 -8.47 -20.75
C LEU A 6 -0.87 -8.75 -19.26
N TYR A 7 -1.70 -9.72 -18.88
CA TYR A 7 -1.88 -10.12 -17.48
C TYR A 7 -0.56 -10.56 -16.85
N GLY A 8 0.21 -11.38 -17.56
CA GLY A 8 1.51 -11.83 -17.08
C GLY A 8 2.48 -10.67 -16.80
N ILE A 9 2.56 -9.71 -17.72
CA ILE A 9 3.38 -8.50 -17.58
C ILE A 9 2.92 -7.67 -16.39
N LYS A 10 1.62 -7.45 -16.25
CA LYS A 10 1.06 -6.60 -15.18
C LYS A 10 1.17 -7.25 -13.80
N ILE A 11 0.96 -8.55 -13.69
CA ILE A 11 1.18 -9.29 -12.43
C ILE A 11 2.64 -9.21 -12.01
N LYS A 12 3.58 -9.31 -12.94
CA LYS A 12 5.00 -9.16 -12.65
C LYS A 12 5.33 -7.76 -12.17
N GLN A 13 4.76 -6.72 -12.79
CA GLN A 13 4.91 -5.33 -12.34
C GLN A 13 4.34 -5.14 -10.95
N LEU A 14 3.17 -5.70 -10.66
CA LEU A 14 2.55 -5.65 -9.33
C LEU A 14 3.42 -6.30 -8.27
N THR A 15 4.01 -7.45 -8.58
CA THR A 15 4.95 -8.15 -7.69
C THR A 15 6.14 -7.26 -7.33
N GLU A 16 6.68 -6.52 -8.30
CA GLU A 16 7.76 -5.56 -8.06
C GLU A 16 7.32 -4.39 -7.17
N ILE A 17 6.11 -3.87 -7.37
CA ILE A 17 5.56 -2.79 -6.55
C ILE A 17 5.42 -3.24 -5.09
N LEU A 18 5.01 -4.49 -4.86
CA LEU A 18 4.71 -5.06 -3.55
C LEU A 18 5.88 -5.81 -2.90
N LYS A 19 7.07 -5.77 -3.49
CA LYS A 19 8.21 -6.60 -3.04
C LYS A 19 8.62 -6.36 -1.58
N ASP A 20 8.45 -5.14 -1.08
CA ASP A 20 8.82 -4.75 0.29
C ASP A 20 7.61 -4.80 1.24
N GLU A 21 6.46 -5.26 0.77
CA GLU A 21 5.22 -5.31 1.54
C GLU A 21 4.87 -6.73 1.96
N THR A 22 4.22 -6.86 3.11
CA THR A 22 3.67 -8.14 3.54
C THR A 22 2.28 -8.32 2.94
N VAL A 23 2.18 -9.22 1.96
CA VAL A 23 0.94 -9.48 1.22
C VAL A 23 0.34 -10.81 1.67
N LYS A 24 -0.95 -10.82 1.96
CA LYS A 24 -1.70 -12.03 2.30
C LYS A 24 -2.98 -12.12 1.46
N ASN A 25 -3.48 -13.33 1.33
CA ASN A 25 -4.75 -13.63 0.66
C ASN A 25 -4.83 -13.07 -0.75
N PHE A 26 -3.75 -13.24 -1.52
CA PHE A 26 -3.69 -12.83 -2.92
C PHE A 26 -4.62 -13.71 -3.76
N GLU A 27 -5.59 -13.10 -4.41
CA GLU A 27 -6.56 -13.78 -5.28
C GLU A 27 -6.71 -13.04 -6.59
N ILE A 28 -6.87 -13.80 -7.66
CA ILE A 28 -7.22 -13.29 -8.98
C ILE A 28 -8.56 -13.89 -9.35
N LYS A 29 -9.54 -13.03 -9.65
CA LYS A 29 -10.87 -13.45 -10.02
C LYS A 29 -11.28 -12.81 -11.35
N GLU A 30 -11.92 -13.60 -12.20
CA GLU A 30 -12.62 -13.10 -13.36
C GLU A 30 -14.11 -13.20 -13.08
N SER A 31 -14.84 -12.11 -13.24
CA SER A 31 -16.28 -12.09 -13.09
C SER A 31 -16.93 -11.91 -14.45
N ILE A 32 -17.84 -12.81 -14.78
CA ILE A 32 -18.61 -12.77 -16.03
C ILE A 32 -20.04 -12.41 -15.67
N ASN A 33 -20.34 -11.12 -15.77
CA ASN A 33 -21.70 -10.57 -15.62
C ASN A 33 -22.02 -9.75 -16.88
N CYS A 34 -22.89 -8.75 -16.77
CA CYS A 34 -23.15 -7.81 -17.86
C CYS A 34 -21.89 -7.07 -18.32
N ILE A 35 -20.90 -6.92 -17.43
CA ILE A 35 -19.59 -6.37 -17.70
C ILE A 35 -18.55 -7.38 -17.18
N ASP A 36 -17.62 -7.77 -18.03
CA ASP A 36 -16.54 -8.67 -17.65
C ASP A 36 -15.46 -7.90 -16.88
N TYR A 37 -15.04 -8.46 -15.77
CA TYR A 37 -14.00 -7.88 -14.90
C TYR A 37 -12.84 -8.83 -14.69
N PHE A 38 -11.67 -8.26 -14.59
CA PHE A 38 -10.51 -8.92 -14.01
C PHE A 38 -10.21 -8.22 -12.69
N CYS A 39 -10.23 -8.97 -11.61
CA CYS A 39 -10.02 -8.43 -10.27
C CYS A 39 -8.82 -9.08 -9.60
N ILE A 40 -7.91 -8.25 -9.08
CA ILE A 40 -6.81 -8.68 -8.22
C ILE A 40 -7.11 -8.17 -6.82
N SER A 41 -7.19 -9.07 -5.85
CA SER A 41 -7.39 -8.71 -4.46
C SER A 41 -6.30 -9.27 -3.56
N PHE A 42 -5.93 -8.53 -2.55
CA PHE A 42 -4.94 -8.92 -1.55
C PHE A 42 -5.09 -8.06 -0.29
N GLU A 43 -4.47 -8.51 0.79
CA GLU A 43 -4.44 -7.78 2.04
C GLU A 43 -3.03 -7.30 2.33
N LEU A 44 -2.91 -6.05 2.77
CA LEU A 44 -1.66 -5.45 3.24
C LEU A 44 -1.71 -5.26 4.74
N ASP A 45 -0.60 -5.52 5.42
CA ASP A 45 -0.40 -5.26 6.86
C ASP A 45 -1.49 -5.83 7.75
N PHE A 46 -1.97 -7.03 7.42
CA PHE A 46 -2.93 -7.83 8.20
C PHE A 46 -4.37 -7.30 8.24
N LYS A 47 -4.66 -6.09 7.74
CA LYS A 47 -6.00 -5.50 7.93
C LYS A 47 -6.59 -4.80 6.72
N LYS A 48 -5.79 -4.33 5.78
CA LYS A 48 -6.30 -3.55 4.66
C LYS A 48 -6.44 -4.39 3.40
N LYS A 49 -7.69 -4.62 3.01
CA LYS A 49 -8.00 -5.29 1.75
C LYS A 49 -7.94 -4.29 0.60
N ILE A 50 -7.18 -4.66 -0.42
CA ILE A 50 -7.04 -3.88 -1.65
C ILE A 50 -7.62 -4.68 -2.80
N GLU A 51 -8.46 -4.05 -3.60
CA GLU A 51 -9.06 -4.64 -4.80
C GLU A 51 -8.74 -3.77 -6.00
N LEU A 52 -8.15 -4.39 -7.02
CA LEU A 52 -7.86 -3.75 -8.29
C LEU A 52 -8.81 -4.31 -9.33
N ASN A 53 -9.81 -3.55 -9.70
CA ASN A 53 -10.82 -3.95 -10.66
C ASN A 53 -10.50 -3.37 -12.03
N ILE A 54 -10.38 -4.26 -13.01
CA ILE A 54 -10.08 -3.91 -14.39
C ILE A 54 -11.25 -4.34 -15.25
N ALA A 55 -11.90 -3.38 -15.90
CA ALA A 55 -13.00 -3.68 -16.82
C ALA A 55 -12.44 -4.21 -18.14
N LEU A 56 -13.01 -5.30 -18.63
CA LEU A 56 -12.64 -5.90 -19.91
C LEU A 56 -13.62 -5.54 -21.03
N THR A 57 -14.82 -5.11 -20.63
CA THR A 57 -15.87 -4.66 -21.54
C THR A 57 -16.50 -3.38 -21.00
N GLU A 58 -17.13 -2.63 -21.89
CA GLU A 58 -17.97 -1.49 -21.48
C GLU A 58 -19.35 -1.61 -22.09
N MET A 59 -20.36 -1.07 -21.40
CA MET A 59 -21.71 -1.00 -21.92
C MET A 59 -21.84 0.14 -22.93
N LYS A 60 -22.37 -0.20 -24.09
CA LYS A 60 -22.59 0.74 -25.19
C LYS A 60 -24.07 0.77 -25.53
N GLY A 61 -24.82 1.70 -24.95
CA GLY A 61 -26.25 1.79 -25.09
C GLY A 61 -27.01 0.68 -24.33
N ASN A 62 -28.30 0.49 -24.63
CA ASN A 62 -29.13 -0.52 -23.97
C ASN A 62 -28.78 -1.92 -24.49
N TYR A 63 -28.31 -2.79 -23.61
CA TYR A 63 -28.04 -4.21 -23.88
C TYR A 63 -26.89 -4.52 -24.84
N GLN A 64 -26.08 -3.56 -25.20
CA GLN A 64 -24.89 -3.81 -26.04
C GLN A 64 -23.61 -3.56 -25.21
N SER A 65 -22.70 -4.52 -25.29
CA SER A 65 -21.37 -4.38 -24.70
C SER A 65 -20.31 -4.43 -25.81
N ARG A 66 -19.20 -3.74 -25.59
CA ARG A 66 -18.05 -3.86 -26.48
C ARG A 66 -16.82 -4.31 -25.66
N ASN A 67 -15.97 -5.10 -26.28
CA ASN A 67 -14.69 -5.45 -25.69
C ASN A 67 -13.76 -4.24 -25.73
N LEU A 68 -13.09 -3.98 -24.61
CA LEU A 68 -12.08 -2.95 -24.55
C LEU A 68 -10.81 -3.41 -25.28
N SER A 69 -10.08 -2.46 -25.87
CA SER A 69 -8.80 -2.76 -26.51
C SER A 69 -7.73 -3.08 -25.48
N ILE A 70 -6.64 -3.71 -25.93
CA ILE A 70 -5.49 -4.00 -25.07
C ILE A 70 -4.93 -2.70 -24.48
N GLU A 71 -4.86 -1.64 -25.26
CA GLU A 71 -4.37 -0.33 -24.79
C GLU A 71 -5.28 0.27 -23.70
N GLU A 72 -6.59 0.15 -23.85
CA GLU A 72 -7.55 0.63 -22.85
C GLU A 72 -7.46 -0.17 -21.55
N ILE A 73 -7.28 -1.48 -21.63
CA ILE A 73 -7.09 -2.36 -20.48
C ILE A 73 -5.75 -2.05 -19.79
N GLU A 74 -4.68 -1.91 -20.56
CA GLU A 74 -3.37 -1.56 -20.04
C GLU A 74 -3.39 -0.22 -19.30
N ARG A 75 -4.08 0.77 -19.85
CA ARG A 75 -4.24 2.08 -19.21
C ARG A 75 -4.92 1.97 -17.85
N GLN A 76 -5.93 1.13 -17.70
CA GLN A 76 -6.58 0.88 -16.42
C GLN A 76 -5.60 0.28 -15.40
N PHE A 77 -4.81 -0.71 -15.80
CA PHE A 77 -3.76 -1.28 -14.95
C PHE A 77 -2.78 -0.21 -14.49
N ASP A 78 -2.29 0.59 -15.43
CA ASP A 78 -1.30 1.64 -15.13
C ASP A 78 -1.86 2.68 -14.16
N ASN A 79 -3.12 3.08 -14.32
CA ASN A 79 -3.79 3.99 -13.41
C ASN A 79 -3.96 3.40 -12.01
N LYS A 80 -4.38 2.14 -11.91
CA LYS A 80 -4.54 1.43 -10.64
C LYS A 80 -3.20 1.24 -9.92
N PHE A 81 -2.15 0.91 -10.66
CA PHE A 81 -0.80 0.76 -10.11
C PHE A 81 -0.23 2.10 -9.63
N LYS A 82 -0.53 3.18 -10.34
CA LYS A 82 -0.14 4.53 -9.92
C LYS A 82 -0.82 4.90 -8.59
N GLU A 83 -2.11 4.67 -8.46
CA GLU A 83 -2.85 4.90 -7.23
C GLU A 83 -2.29 4.06 -6.08
N LEU A 84 -1.96 2.80 -6.34
CA LEU A 84 -1.36 1.90 -5.35
C LEU A 84 0.00 2.40 -4.89
N LYS A 85 0.87 2.82 -5.81
CA LYS A 85 2.19 3.40 -5.48
C LYS A 85 2.05 4.64 -4.63
N GLU A 86 1.14 5.53 -4.97
CA GLU A 86 0.87 6.75 -4.20
C GLU A 86 0.39 6.42 -2.78
N TYR A 87 -0.48 5.43 -2.65
CA TYR A 87 -0.94 4.94 -1.36
C TYR A 87 0.20 4.39 -0.51
N LEU A 88 1.07 3.56 -1.08
CA LEU A 88 2.22 2.97 -0.38
C LEU A 88 3.22 4.04 0.07
N GLU A 89 3.48 5.03 -0.76
CA GLU A 89 4.34 6.16 -0.41
C GLU A 89 3.76 6.96 0.75
N SER A 90 2.48 7.27 0.73
CA SER A 90 1.80 7.97 1.82
C SER A 90 1.84 7.19 3.13
N LYS A 91 1.61 5.89 3.06
CA LYS A 91 1.67 4.98 4.20
C LYS A 91 3.07 4.95 4.82
N ASN A 92 4.09 4.79 4.00
CA ASN A 92 5.49 4.74 4.45
C ASN A 92 5.92 6.05 5.09
N LYS A 93 5.52 7.19 4.56
CA LYS A 93 5.76 8.51 5.15
C LYS A 93 5.09 8.65 6.51
N GLY A 94 3.85 8.17 6.64
CA GLY A 94 3.13 8.17 7.91
C GLY A 94 3.81 7.33 8.99
N GLU A 95 4.25 6.14 8.65
CA GLU A 95 4.98 5.25 9.56
C GLU A 95 6.32 5.84 10.01
N LEU A 96 7.08 6.43 9.09
CA LEU A 96 8.35 7.10 9.41
C LEU A 96 8.13 8.27 10.37
N LYS A 97 7.10 9.06 10.17
CA LYS A 97 6.77 10.19 11.04
C LYS A 97 6.39 9.71 12.44
N GLU A 98 5.61 8.66 12.57
CA GLU A 98 5.26 8.08 13.88
C GLU A 98 6.49 7.57 14.61
N LEU A 99 7.43 6.91 13.92
CA LEU A 99 8.67 6.45 14.49
C LEU A 99 9.55 7.62 14.95
N GLU A 100 9.67 8.67 14.16
CA GLU A 100 10.41 9.88 14.53
C GLU A 100 9.83 10.54 15.77
N ASP A 101 8.51 10.65 15.87
CA ASP A 101 7.81 11.20 17.03
C ASP A 101 8.08 10.36 18.30
N LYS A 102 8.03 9.03 18.19
CA LYS A 102 8.36 8.14 19.30
C LYS A 102 9.80 8.25 19.77
N ILE A 103 10.75 8.35 18.84
CA ILE A 103 12.16 8.55 19.16
C ILE A 103 12.37 9.87 19.89
N SER A 104 11.74 10.94 19.44
CA SER A 104 11.79 12.26 20.06
C SER A 104 11.25 12.24 21.50
N GLU A 105 10.13 11.56 21.73
CA GLU A 105 9.56 11.38 23.08
C GLU A 105 10.52 10.62 24.01
N CYS A 106 11.12 9.52 23.52
CA CYS A 106 12.08 8.73 24.29
C CYS A 106 13.32 9.55 24.65
N GLU A 107 13.85 10.35 23.75
CA GLU A 107 14.98 11.23 24.01
C GLU A 107 14.67 12.28 25.07
N SER A 108 13.47 12.88 25.03
CA SER A 108 13.01 13.84 26.04
C SER A 108 12.92 13.22 27.43
N GLU A 109 12.38 12.01 27.53
CA GLU A 109 12.29 11.28 28.81
C GLU A 109 13.66 10.93 29.37
N LEU A 110 14.57 10.44 28.53
CA LEU A 110 15.95 10.15 28.94
C LEU A 110 16.67 11.39 29.46
N LYS A 111 16.48 12.53 28.83
CA LYS A 111 17.03 13.80 29.26
C LYS A 111 16.52 14.20 30.65
N LYS A 112 15.24 14.07 30.90
CA LYS A 112 14.60 14.33 32.19
C LYS A 112 15.16 13.40 33.28
N MET A 113 15.32 12.13 32.98
CA MET A 113 15.89 11.15 33.91
C MET A 113 17.33 11.48 34.27
N ARG A 114 18.16 11.91 33.32
CA ARG A 114 19.54 12.34 33.55
C ARG A 114 19.59 13.59 34.41
N GLU A 115 18.74 14.56 34.18
CA GLU A 115 18.65 15.77 34.98
C GLU A 115 18.30 15.47 36.45
N GLN A 116 17.35 14.56 36.66
CA GLN A 116 16.98 14.10 38.01
C GLN A 116 18.14 13.37 38.70
N TYR A 117 18.84 12.51 37.97
CA TYR A 117 19.99 11.78 38.48
C TYR A 117 21.12 12.74 38.92
N ASP A 118 21.43 13.73 38.09
CA ASP A 118 22.42 14.75 38.37
C ASP A 118 22.07 15.57 39.61
N LYS A 119 20.80 15.93 39.78
CA LYS A 119 20.31 16.64 40.98
C LYS A 119 20.49 15.80 42.25
N ILE A 120 20.20 14.51 42.19
CA ILE A 120 20.36 13.60 43.34
C ILE A 120 21.82 13.45 43.67
N ASN A 121 22.73 13.30 42.70
CA ASN A 121 24.15 13.22 42.92
C ASN A 121 24.72 14.50 43.54
N ASN A 122 24.37 15.66 43.01
CA ASN A 122 24.79 16.95 43.53
C ASN A 122 24.29 17.18 44.96
N TYR A 123 23.05 16.79 45.23
CA TYR A 123 22.47 16.86 46.57
C TYR A 123 23.19 15.96 47.56
N GLY A 124 23.56 14.76 47.14
CA GLY A 124 24.35 13.82 47.95
C GLY A 124 25.77 14.32 48.24
N GLU A 125 26.39 15.02 47.29
CA GLU A 125 27.71 15.65 47.49
C GLU A 125 27.64 16.83 48.45
N ASP A 126 26.59 17.64 48.38
CA ASP A 126 26.39 18.79 49.28
C ASP A 126 26.17 18.38 50.73
N LEU A 127 25.71 17.14 50.96
CA LEU A 127 25.52 16.58 52.31
C LEU A 127 26.79 16.00 52.93
N LYS A 128 27.84 15.91 52.17
CA LYS A 128 29.15 15.49 52.64
C LYS A 128 29.95 16.70 53.15
#